data_677473706ad3b3d95d46a833f7e0f6f3
#
_entry.id   677473706ad3b3d95d46a833f7e0f6f3
#
_cell.length_a   1.000
_cell.length_b   1.000
_cell.length_c   1.000
_cell.angle_alpha   90.00
_cell.angle_beta   90.00
_cell.angle_gamma   90.00
#
_symmetry.space_group_name_H-M   'P 1'
#
loop_
_entity.id
_entity.type
_entity.pdbx_description
1 polymer ?
#
loop_
_entity_poly.entity_id
_entity_poly.type
_entity_poly.pdbx_seq_one_letter_code
_entity_poly.pdbx_strand_id
1 'polypeptide(L)'
;AGDGFNDAGAVAAANIGVAVGSGDQVNLEAADVLIPGNDPIAIVRLIQLAKRTKLIVNINIAISVIVTLLLVMTTLAGFNTSIAAGIAMHEASAFLVIINGMFVSSNSDNNRRTTVLVNLFKDLVIDLKEAFIALYKTNNTTA
;
A
#
# COMPACT_ATOMS: atom_id res chain seq x y z
N ALA A 1 4.24 -26.35 3.92
CA ALA A 1 4.19 -26.38 2.46
C ALA A 1 4.09 -27.82 2.00
N GLY A 2 3.31 -28.08 0.97
CA GLY A 2 3.10 -29.41 0.40
C GLY A 2 2.88 -29.32 -1.11
N ASP A 3 3.20 -30.40 -1.82
CA ASP A 3 3.09 -30.50 -3.28
C ASP A 3 2.13 -31.61 -3.74
N GLY A 4 1.62 -32.44 -2.83
CA GLY A 4 0.78 -33.59 -3.14
C GLY A 4 -0.39 -33.81 -2.17
N PHE A 5 -1.31 -34.69 -2.59
CA PHE A 5 -2.51 -35.07 -1.84
C PHE A 5 -2.19 -35.52 -0.38
N ASN A 6 -1.05 -36.17 -0.19
CA ASN A 6 -0.63 -36.66 1.13
C ASN A 6 -0.33 -35.53 2.12
N ASP A 7 -0.07 -34.33 1.63
CA ASP A 7 0.29 -33.16 2.43
C ASP A 7 -0.92 -32.31 2.81
N ALA A 8 -2.09 -32.55 2.20
CA ALA A 8 -3.27 -31.71 2.38
C ALA A 8 -3.69 -31.55 3.85
N GLY A 9 -3.62 -32.64 4.63
CA GLY A 9 -3.90 -32.59 6.06
C GLY A 9 -2.91 -31.71 6.85
N ALA A 10 -1.62 -31.77 6.51
CA ALA A 10 -0.59 -30.94 7.14
C ALA A 10 -0.67 -29.47 6.69
N VAL A 11 -1.02 -29.24 5.43
CA VAL A 11 -1.25 -27.89 4.87
C VAL A 11 -2.44 -27.23 5.55
N ALA A 12 -3.56 -27.95 5.70
CA ALA A 12 -4.75 -27.44 6.37
C ALA A 12 -4.55 -27.18 7.88
N ALA A 13 -3.71 -27.98 8.55
CA ALA A 13 -3.41 -27.82 9.98
C ALA A 13 -2.37 -26.72 10.27
N ALA A 14 -1.70 -26.19 9.26
CA ALA A 14 -0.68 -25.14 9.41
C ALA A 14 -1.33 -23.78 9.71
N ASN A 15 -0.60 -22.90 10.41
CA ASN A 15 -1.02 -21.50 10.58
C ASN A 15 -1.11 -20.75 9.22
N ILE A 16 -0.27 -21.14 8.27
CA ILE A 16 -0.31 -20.73 6.87
C ILE A 16 0.05 -21.94 6.03
N GLY A 17 -0.91 -22.47 5.31
CA GLY A 17 -0.77 -23.57 4.39
C GLY A 17 -0.26 -23.08 3.05
N VAL A 18 0.79 -23.72 2.50
CA VAL A 18 1.36 -23.35 1.19
C VAL A 18 1.31 -24.58 0.27
N ALA A 19 0.59 -24.49 -0.83
CA ALA A 19 0.64 -25.47 -1.91
C ALA A 19 1.66 -25.04 -2.96
N VAL A 20 2.49 -25.99 -3.41
CA VAL A 20 3.54 -25.79 -4.41
C VAL A 20 3.26 -26.66 -5.62
N GLY A 21 3.47 -26.12 -6.81
CA GLY A 21 3.28 -26.87 -8.05
C GLY A 21 1.90 -26.71 -8.67
N SER A 22 1.55 -27.57 -9.60
CA SER A 22 0.22 -27.67 -10.23
C SER A 22 -0.83 -28.33 -9.35
N GLY A 23 -0.45 -28.69 -8.14
CA GLY A 23 -1.18 -29.22 -6.99
C GLY A 23 -2.43 -30.06 -7.30
N ASP A 24 -2.60 -31.16 -6.61
CA ASP A 24 -3.91 -31.80 -6.55
C ASP A 24 -4.94 -30.79 -6.04
N GLN A 25 -6.16 -30.85 -6.60
CA GLN A 25 -7.25 -29.91 -6.27
C GLN A 25 -7.51 -29.84 -4.75
N VAL A 26 -7.30 -30.94 -4.04
CA VAL A 26 -7.44 -31.01 -2.57
C VAL A 26 -6.39 -30.17 -1.82
N ASN A 27 -5.16 -30.12 -2.33
CA ASN A 27 -4.10 -29.28 -1.77
C ASN A 27 -4.38 -27.78 -2.03
N LEU A 28 -4.95 -27.46 -3.19
CA LEU A 28 -5.34 -26.12 -3.54
C LEU A 28 -6.45 -25.58 -2.64
N GLU A 29 -7.43 -26.44 -2.30
CA GLU A 29 -8.54 -26.07 -1.42
C GLU A 29 -8.12 -25.94 0.06
N ALA A 30 -7.05 -26.66 0.47
CA ALA A 30 -6.54 -26.64 1.83
C ALA A 30 -5.49 -25.54 2.10
N ALA A 31 -4.97 -24.89 1.05
CA ALA A 31 -3.85 -23.96 1.17
C ALA A 31 -4.31 -22.50 1.19
N ASP A 32 -3.66 -21.68 2.03
CA ASP A 32 -3.82 -20.22 2.05
C ASP A 32 -3.03 -19.54 0.93
N VAL A 33 -1.96 -20.17 0.45
CA VAL A 33 -1.06 -19.64 -0.58
C VAL A 33 -0.76 -20.71 -1.61
N LEU A 34 -0.91 -20.34 -2.89
CA LEU A 34 -0.50 -21.17 -4.03
C LEU A 34 0.76 -20.59 -4.68
N ILE A 35 1.77 -21.44 -4.81
CA ILE A 35 3.00 -21.15 -5.57
C ILE A 35 2.98 -21.98 -6.85
N PRO A 36 2.70 -21.37 -8.01
CA PRO A 36 2.74 -22.11 -9.27
C PRO A 36 4.16 -22.51 -9.63
N GLY A 37 4.34 -23.76 -10.07
CA GLY A 37 5.65 -24.31 -10.44
C GLY A 37 6.38 -25.00 -9.28
N ASN A 38 7.45 -25.71 -9.61
CA ASN A 38 8.20 -26.55 -8.68
C ASN A 38 9.50 -25.88 -8.17
N ASP A 39 9.54 -24.55 -8.13
CA ASP A 39 10.74 -23.84 -7.64
C ASP A 39 10.66 -23.60 -6.12
N PRO A 40 11.46 -24.35 -5.31
CA PRO A 40 11.47 -24.17 -3.86
C PRO A 40 11.98 -22.77 -3.42
N ILE A 41 12.72 -22.07 -4.29
CA ILE A 41 13.20 -20.70 -4.04
C ILE A 41 12.01 -19.72 -3.96
N ALA A 42 10.89 -20.05 -4.59
CA ALA A 42 9.68 -19.25 -4.52
C ALA A 42 9.14 -19.11 -3.09
N ILE A 43 9.29 -20.13 -2.23
CA ILE A 43 8.94 -20.08 -0.81
C ILE A 43 9.79 -19.03 -0.08
N VAL A 44 11.08 -18.99 -0.36
CA VAL A 44 11.99 -18.01 0.25
C VAL A 44 11.62 -16.59 -0.17
N ARG A 45 11.30 -16.40 -1.46
CA ARG A 45 10.84 -15.11 -1.99
C ARG A 45 9.52 -14.66 -1.34
N LEU A 46 8.58 -15.60 -1.15
CA LEU A 46 7.32 -15.34 -0.47
C LEU A 46 7.54 -14.84 0.96
N ILE A 47 8.40 -15.52 1.73
CA ILE A 47 8.72 -15.13 3.12
C ILE A 47 9.39 -13.75 3.14
N GLN A 48 10.30 -13.47 2.23
CA GLN A 48 10.96 -12.16 2.11
C GLN A 48 9.95 -11.06 1.77
N LEU A 49 9.04 -11.33 0.84
CA LEU A 49 7.97 -10.41 0.47
C LEU A 49 7.05 -10.13 1.65
N ALA A 50 6.62 -11.17 2.37
CA ALA A 50 5.76 -11.03 3.55
C ALA A 50 6.42 -10.20 4.65
N LYS A 51 7.71 -10.43 4.97
CA LYS A 51 8.47 -9.63 5.92
C LYS A 51 8.57 -8.16 5.51
N ARG A 52 8.85 -7.91 4.23
CA ARG A 52 8.93 -6.55 3.68
C ARG A 52 7.58 -5.84 3.72
N THR A 53 6.51 -6.54 3.34
CA THR A 53 5.13 -6.03 3.43
C THR A 53 4.79 -5.63 4.85
N LYS A 54 5.05 -6.51 5.84
CA LYS A 54 4.82 -6.22 7.26
C LYS A 54 5.56 -4.98 7.72
N LEU A 55 6.83 -4.81 7.34
CA LEU A 55 7.62 -3.63 7.69
C LEU A 55 6.99 -2.36 7.12
N ILE A 56 6.63 -2.36 5.83
CA ILE A 56 6.03 -1.20 5.16
C ILE A 56 4.67 -0.85 5.76
N VAL A 57 3.83 -1.85 6.06
CA VAL A 57 2.55 -1.63 6.75
C VAL A 57 2.75 -0.99 8.12
N ASN A 58 3.71 -1.47 8.91
CA ASN A 58 4.02 -0.88 10.23
C ASN A 58 4.51 0.58 10.11
N ILE A 59 5.35 0.88 9.11
CA ILE A 59 5.79 2.25 8.82
C ILE A 59 4.61 3.13 8.43
N ASN A 60 3.71 2.65 7.58
CA ASN A 60 2.53 3.38 7.16
C ASN A 60 1.59 3.70 8.33
N ILE A 61 1.37 2.73 9.22
CA ILE A 61 0.59 2.94 10.44
C ILE A 61 1.27 3.99 11.33
N ALA A 62 2.59 3.91 11.52
CA ALA A 62 3.33 4.87 12.31
C ALA A 62 3.24 6.29 11.72
N ILE A 63 3.39 6.46 10.41
CA ILE A 63 3.24 7.75 9.72
C ILE A 63 1.85 8.32 9.98
N SER A 64 0.79 7.54 9.76
CA SER A 64 -0.59 7.98 9.93
C SER A 64 -0.89 8.41 11.38
N VAL A 65 -0.43 7.63 12.35
CA VAL A 65 -0.61 7.95 13.78
C VAL A 65 0.14 9.21 14.17
N ILE A 66 1.40 9.36 13.73
CA ILE A 66 2.22 10.54 14.03
C ILE A 66 1.58 11.80 13.44
N VAL A 67 1.16 11.77 12.17
CA VAL A 67 0.51 12.93 11.52
C VAL A 67 -0.77 13.30 12.25
N THR A 68 -1.61 12.32 12.60
CA THR A 68 -2.85 12.58 13.33
C THR A 68 -2.58 13.19 14.71
N LEU A 69 -1.62 12.66 15.46
CA LEU A 69 -1.23 13.21 16.76
C LEU A 69 -0.68 14.63 16.66
N LEU A 70 0.14 14.92 15.64
CA LEU A 70 0.64 16.28 15.39
C LEU A 70 -0.49 17.24 15.08
N LEU A 71 -1.48 16.87 14.26
CA LEU A 71 -2.65 17.70 13.97
C LEU A 71 -3.49 17.94 15.21
N VAL A 72 -3.72 16.95 16.05
CA VAL A 72 -4.43 17.10 17.32
C VAL A 72 -3.69 18.03 18.26
N MET A 73 -2.38 17.84 18.43
CA MET A 73 -1.55 18.66 19.32
C MET A 73 -1.49 20.13 18.86
N THR A 74 -1.36 20.40 17.57
CA THR A 74 -1.39 21.77 17.03
C THR A 74 -2.72 22.44 17.27
N THR A 75 -3.83 21.70 17.13
CA THR A 75 -5.17 22.21 17.39
C THR A 75 -5.37 22.53 18.88
N LEU A 76 -4.96 21.64 19.78
CA LEU A 76 -5.06 21.84 21.24
C LEU A 76 -4.16 22.98 21.74
N ALA A 77 -3.01 23.19 21.11
CA ALA A 77 -2.09 24.29 21.43
C ALA A 77 -2.58 25.66 20.94
N GLY A 78 -3.76 25.72 20.30
CA GLY A 78 -4.35 26.98 19.84
C GLY A 78 -3.69 27.57 18.58
N PHE A 79 -2.84 26.79 17.89
CA PHE A 79 -2.38 27.21 16.57
C PHE A 79 -3.57 27.21 15.62
N ASN A 80 -3.99 28.43 15.19
CA ASN A 80 -5.08 28.62 14.23
C ASN A 80 -4.66 28.13 12.83
N THR A 81 -4.57 26.83 12.67
CA THR A 81 -4.53 26.24 11.33
C THR A 81 -5.93 26.34 10.74
N SER A 82 -6.05 26.93 9.56
CA SER A 82 -7.34 26.91 8.86
C SER A 82 -7.78 25.44 8.66
N ILE A 83 -9.09 25.19 8.74
CA ILE A 83 -9.66 23.85 8.51
C ILE A 83 -9.15 23.27 7.19
N ALA A 84 -9.04 24.10 6.15
CA ALA A 84 -8.50 23.71 4.84
C ALA A 84 -7.05 23.22 4.92
N ALA A 85 -6.19 23.90 5.70
CA ALA A 85 -4.80 23.45 5.88
C ALA A 85 -4.72 22.12 6.64
N GLY A 86 -5.56 21.90 7.65
CA GLY A 86 -5.65 20.64 8.38
C GLY A 86 -6.05 19.48 7.46
N ILE A 87 -7.07 19.67 6.63
CA ILE A 87 -7.52 18.68 5.64
C ILE A 87 -6.41 18.41 4.64
N ALA A 88 -5.77 19.43 4.08
CA ALA A 88 -4.69 19.27 3.11
C ALA A 88 -3.49 18.48 3.68
N MET A 89 -3.11 18.73 4.94
CA MET A 89 -2.04 17.98 5.62
C MET A 89 -2.43 16.51 5.84
N HIS A 90 -3.69 16.25 6.21
CA HIS A 90 -4.18 14.89 6.39
C HIS A 90 -4.18 14.12 5.07
N GLU A 91 -4.70 14.71 3.99
CA GLU A 91 -4.69 14.11 2.65
C GLU A 91 -3.27 13.90 2.12
N ALA A 92 -2.35 14.85 2.36
CA ALA A 92 -0.95 14.68 1.98
C ALA A 92 -0.31 13.47 2.67
N SER A 93 -0.68 13.13 3.91
CA SER A 93 -0.20 11.93 4.59
C SER A 93 -0.65 10.65 3.91
N ALA A 94 -1.86 10.61 3.35
CA ALA A 94 -2.37 9.46 2.60
C ALA A 94 -1.53 9.20 1.33
N PHE A 95 -1.08 10.25 0.64
CA PHE A 95 -0.17 10.11 -0.50
C PHE A 95 1.18 9.50 -0.09
N LEU A 96 1.74 9.93 1.03
CA LEU A 96 3.00 9.34 1.54
C LEU A 96 2.84 7.84 1.82
N VAL A 97 1.72 7.43 2.41
CA VAL A 97 1.40 6.03 2.69
C VAL A 97 1.26 5.23 1.38
N ILE A 98 0.58 5.77 0.37
CA ILE A 98 0.42 5.14 -0.94
C ILE A 98 1.78 4.96 -1.62
N ILE A 99 2.59 6.02 -1.68
CA ILE A 99 3.94 5.99 -2.26
C ILE A 99 4.79 4.93 -1.56
N ASN A 100 4.80 4.93 -0.22
CA ASN A 100 5.55 3.94 0.55
C ASN A 100 5.05 2.51 0.29
N GLY A 101 3.73 2.31 0.18
CA GLY A 101 3.12 1.02 -0.16
C GLY A 101 3.56 0.48 -1.53
N MET A 102 3.82 1.35 -2.50
CA MET A 102 4.30 0.94 -3.82
C MET A 102 5.70 0.31 -3.78
N PHE A 103 6.51 0.61 -2.78
CA PHE A 103 7.84 0.00 -2.60
C PHE A 103 7.79 -1.47 -2.16
N VAL A 104 6.65 -2.00 -1.73
CA VAL A 104 6.49 -3.44 -1.41
C VAL A 104 6.85 -4.30 -2.61
N SER A 105 6.38 -3.93 -3.79
CA SER A 105 6.50 -4.70 -5.01
C SER A 105 7.73 -4.34 -5.89
N SER A 106 8.63 -3.49 -5.41
CA SER A 106 9.66 -2.81 -6.21
C SER A 106 10.83 -3.68 -6.70
N ASN A 107 10.78 -5.01 -6.62
CA ASN A 107 11.95 -5.82 -6.98
C ASN A 107 11.97 -6.35 -8.41
N SER A 108 10.97 -6.06 -9.24
CA SER A 108 10.88 -6.69 -10.57
C SER A 108 10.75 -5.74 -11.78
N ASP A 109 10.32 -4.49 -11.61
CA ASP A 109 10.05 -3.66 -12.81
C ASP A 109 10.17 -2.15 -12.51
N ASN A 110 11.39 -1.72 -12.25
CA ASN A 110 11.68 -0.36 -11.78
C ASN A 110 11.28 0.73 -12.81
N ASN A 111 11.28 0.41 -14.10
CA ASN A 111 11.08 1.40 -15.16
C ASN A 111 9.59 1.71 -15.43
N ARG A 112 8.72 0.72 -15.32
CA ARG A 112 7.28 0.89 -15.58
C ARG A 112 6.56 1.63 -14.45
N ARG A 113 7.05 1.49 -13.22
CA ARG A 113 6.43 2.02 -12.00
C ARG A 113 6.79 3.47 -11.74
N THR A 114 8.04 3.86 -12.02
CA THR A 114 8.43 5.27 -11.99
C THR A 114 7.62 6.08 -12.99
N THR A 115 7.30 5.52 -14.16
CA THR A 115 6.46 6.19 -15.17
C THR A 115 5.02 6.35 -14.68
N VAL A 116 4.44 5.33 -14.04
CA VAL A 116 3.07 5.41 -13.49
C VAL A 116 3.00 6.44 -12.35
N LEU A 117 3.99 6.45 -11.44
CA LEU A 117 4.05 7.45 -10.35
C LEU A 117 4.21 8.87 -10.87
N VAL A 118 5.10 9.06 -11.83
CA VAL A 118 5.32 10.39 -12.44
C VAL A 118 4.07 10.87 -13.15
N ASN A 119 3.35 9.99 -13.84
CA ASN A 119 2.09 10.36 -14.50
C ASN A 119 0.99 10.68 -13.50
N LEU A 120 0.79 9.85 -12.46
CA LEU A 120 -0.17 10.13 -11.38
C LEU A 120 0.13 11.45 -10.68
N PHE A 121 1.41 11.74 -10.43
CA PHE A 121 1.80 13.01 -9.80
C PHE A 121 1.58 14.21 -10.73
N LYS A 122 1.83 14.05 -12.03
CA LYS A 122 1.53 15.08 -13.03
C LYS A 122 0.04 15.37 -13.11
N ASP A 123 -0.78 14.32 -13.20
CA ASP A 123 -2.23 14.44 -13.28
C ASP A 123 -2.79 15.13 -12.03
N LEU A 124 -2.32 14.73 -10.83
CA LEU A 124 -2.69 15.39 -9.58
C LEU A 124 -2.31 16.88 -9.54
N VAL A 125 -1.11 17.23 -10.00
CA VAL A 125 -0.66 18.64 -10.04
C VAL A 125 -1.50 19.46 -11.02
N ILE A 126 -1.89 18.86 -12.15
CA ILE A 126 -2.76 19.50 -13.15
C ILE A 126 -4.14 19.73 -12.55
N ASP A 127 -4.75 18.72 -11.92
CA ASP A 127 -6.07 18.81 -11.28
C ASP A 127 -6.09 19.84 -10.15
N LEU A 128 -5.05 19.88 -9.31
CA LEU A 128 -4.90 20.90 -8.26
C LEU A 128 -4.78 22.31 -8.84
N LYS A 129 -4.03 22.45 -9.94
CA LYS A 129 -3.88 23.76 -10.62
C LYS A 129 -5.20 24.23 -11.23
N GLU A 130 -5.95 23.32 -11.86
CA GLU A 130 -7.26 23.62 -12.44
C GLU A 130 -8.29 23.97 -11.35
N ALA A 131 -8.31 23.22 -10.24
CA ALA A 131 -9.14 23.51 -9.08
C ALA A 131 -8.82 24.89 -8.48
N PHE A 132 -7.53 25.23 -8.36
CA PHE A 132 -7.11 26.55 -7.87
C PHE A 132 -7.50 27.68 -8.81
N ILE A 133 -7.36 27.51 -10.13
CA ILE A 133 -7.78 28.48 -11.15
C ILE A 133 -9.30 28.66 -11.11
N ALA A 134 -10.07 27.58 -10.97
CA ALA A 134 -11.54 27.64 -10.87
C ALA A 134 -11.99 28.41 -9.62
N LEU A 135 -11.37 28.15 -8.46
CA LEU A 135 -11.64 28.88 -7.22
C LEU A 135 -11.29 30.38 -7.35
N TYR A 136 -10.17 30.70 -7.96
CA TYR A 136 -9.75 32.09 -8.17
C TYR A 136 -10.70 32.86 -9.11
N LYS A 137 -11.18 32.18 -10.18
CA LYS A 137 -12.11 32.75 -11.14
C LYS A 137 -13.50 33.00 -10.51
N THR A 138 -13.98 32.10 -9.66
CA THR A 138 -15.27 32.23 -8.97
C THR A 138 -15.24 33.39 -7.99
N ASN A 139 -14.12 33.63 -7.31
CA ASN A 139 -14.00 34.73 -6.33
C ASN A 139 -13.95 36.13 -6.98
N ASN A 140 -13.48 36.21 -8.26
CA ASN A 140 -13.39 37.48 -9.00
C ASN A 140 -14.65 37.81 -9.83
N THR A 141 -15.64 36.89 -9.91
CA THR A 141 -16.92 37.14 -10.61
C THR A 141 -18.02 37.58 -9.67
N THR A 142 -17.78 37.56 -8.36
CA THR A 142 -18.76 37.99 -7.33
C THR A 142 -18.40 39.34 -6.67
N ALA A 143 -17.39 40.04 -7.17
CA ALA A 143 -17.03 41.43 -6.83
C ALA A 143 -17.38 42.36 -7.97
#